data_9ab7f4d6bb129b608dc975bed61171c3
#
_entry.id   9ab7f4d6bb129b608dc975bed61171c3
#
_cell.length_a   1.000
_cell.length_b   1.000
_cell.length_c   1.000
_cell.angle_alpha   90.00
_cell.angle_beta   90.00
_cell.angle_gamma   90.00
#
_symmetry.space_group_name_H-M   'P 1'
#
loop_
_entity.id
_entity.type
_entity.pdbx_description
1 polymer ?
#
loop_
_entity_poly.entity_id
_entity_poly.type
_entity_poly.pdbx_seq_one_letter_code
_entity_poly.pdbx_strand_id
1 'polypeptide(L)'
;LTPAVAKADGVDYIVMPGWKIFMIQFLNIAGTGPIFGAIMGAWYGPVAYLWIVFGCIFAGAVHDYLSGMLSMRHGGVGLPELVGKYLGNTTKNVMLVFSVLLLVMVGVVFVYSPAIILEGIYGSRMWWIVAIFIYYIIATMLPIDKIIGKIYPLFAFSLLFMAFALLIGFFVKLPDIPELWSNLSDCNYNDNTAWLGTDSFMTKNPIFPCLFITIACGAISGFHATQSPLMARCVKHEKMGRPIFYGAMITEGV
;
A
#
# COMPACT_ATOMS: atom_id res chain seq x y z
N LEU A 1 -17.94 22.06 -6.12
CA LEU A 1 -17.21 21.47 -7.25
C LEU A 1 -15.89 20.90 -6.75
N THR A 2 -15.60 19.66 -7.11
CA THR A 2 -14.30 19.04 -6.78
C THR A 2 -13.18 19.64 -7.64
N PRO A 3 -11.91 19.56 -7.21
CA PRO A 3 -10.76 20.05 -7.98
C PRO A 3 -10.70 19.45 -9.39
N ALA A 4 -11.06 18.18 -9.53
CA ALA A 4 -11.12 17.49 -10.81
C ALA A 4 -12.01 18.20 -11.84
N VAL A 5 -13.11 18.78 -11.38
CA VAL A 5 -14.08 19.49 -12.26
C VAL A 5 -13.72 20.97 -12.39
N ALA A 6 -13.24 21.61 -11.30
CA ALA A 6 -12.96 23.04 -11.27
C ALA A 6 -11.66 23.43 -11.99
N LYS A 7 -10.68 22.53 -12.01
CA LYS A 7 -9.33 22.76 -12.56
C LYS A 7 -8.97 21.80 -13.68
N ALA A 8 -9.96 21.19 -14.34
CA ALA A 8 -9.70 20.18 -15.39
C ALA A 8 -8.73 20.72 -16.44
N ASP A 9 -7.52 20.13 -16.50
CA ASP A 9 -6.44 20.48 -17.43
C ASP A 9 -6.07 19.32 -18.38
N GLY A 10 -6.63 18.12 -18.13
CA GLY A 10 -6.34 16.92 -18.89
C GLY A 10 -4.99 16.27 -18.60
N VAL A 11 -4.23 16.77 -17.63
CA VAL A 11 -2.92 16.24 -17.22
C VAL A 11 -2.92 15.89 -15.75
N ASP A 12 -3.04 16.88 -14.86
CA ASP A 12 -3.02 16.70 -13.41
C ASP A 12 -4.42 16.55 -12.80
N TYR A 13 -5.42 17.15 -13.44
CA TYR A 13 -6.81 17.17 -13.01
C TYR A 13 -7.72 16.56 -14.08
N ILE A 14 -8.03 15.30 -13.89
CA ILE A 14 -8.78 14.51 -14.88
C ILE A 14 -9.99 13.89 -14.23
N VAL A 15 -11.18 14.17 -14.78
CA VAL A 15 -12.39 13.55 -14.28
C VAL A 15 -12.49 12.11 -14.76
N MET A 16 -12.42 11.17 -13.81
CA MET A 16 -12.57 9.74 -14.10
C MET A 16 -13.82 9.13 -13.46
N PRO A 17 -14.34 8.01 -14.01
CA PRO A 17 -15.38 7.22 -13.37
C PRO A 17 -14.92 6.69 -12.02
N GLY A 18 -15.80 6.70 -11.01
CA GLY A 18 -15.43 6.31 -9.64
C GLY A 18 -14.87 4.90 -9.49
N TRP A 19 -15.41 3.92 -10.23
CA TRP A 19 -14.88 2.56 -10.22
C TRP A 19 -13.42 2.49 -10.71
N LYS A 20 -13.07 3.32 -11.69
CA LYS A 20 -11.69 3.41 -12.19
C LYS A 20 -10.76 3.99 -11.13
N ILE A 21 -11.19 5.07 -10.48
CA ILE A 21 -10.43 5.70 -9.40
C ILE A 21 -10.25 4.72 -8.23
N PHE A 22 -11.31 3.98 -7.88
CA PHE A 22 -11.25 2.93 -6.86
C PHE A 22 -10.20 1.87 -7.21
N MET A 23 -10.22 1.34 -8.44
CA MET A 23 -9.25 0.33 -8.87
C MET A 23 -7.81 0.86 -8.90
N ILE A 24 -7.61 2.11 -9.31
CA ILE A 24 -6.29 2.75 -9.31
C ILE A 24 -5.82 2.98 -7.86
N GLN A 25 -6.69 3.49 -6.98
CA GLN A 25 -6.38 3.67 -5.57
C GLN A 25 -6.01 2.33 -4.93
N PHE A 26 -6.86 1.32 -5.08
CA PHE A 26 -6.65 -0.03 -4.56
C PHE A 26 -5.30 -0.62 -5.03
N LEU A 27 -5.03 -0.61 -6.34
CA LEU A 27 -3.80 -1.19 -6.88
C LEU A 27 -2.53 -0.45 -6.40
N ASN A 28 -2.63 0.86 -6.23
CA ASN A 28 -1.49 1.66 -5.80
C ASN A 28 -1.20 1.49 -4.30
N ILE A 29 -2.23 1.36 -3.46
CA ILE A 29 -2.04 1.10 -2.03
C ILE A 29 -1.64 -0.36 -1.78
N ALA A 30 -2.23 -1.32 -2.50
CA ALA A 30 -1.88 -2.75 -2.45
C ALA A 30 -0.53 -3.04 -3.16
N GLY A 31 0.49 -2.29 -2.83
CA GLY A 31 1.83 -2.43 -3.38
C GLY A 31 2.65 -3.56 -2.74
N THR A 32 3.95 -3.57 -2.99
CA THR A 32 4.89 -4.57 -2.44
C THR A 32 4.94 -4.55 -0.92
N GLY A 33 4.78 -3.39 -0.29
CA GLY A 33 4.77 -3.24 1.17
C GLY A 33 3.69 -4.09 1.85
N PRO A 34 2.41 -3.92 1.53
CA PRO A 34 1.32 -4.71 2.07
C PRO A 34 1.46 -6.21 1.82
N ILE A 35 1.90 -6.62 0.64
CA ILE A 35 2.12 -8.05 0.31
C ILE A 35 3.20 -8.64 1.21
N PHE A 36 4.38 -8.03 1.28
CA PHE A 36 5.47 -8.50 2.15
C PHE A 36 5.13 -8.34 3.63
N GLY A 37 4.41 -7.27 4.00
CA GLY A 37 3.93 -7.05 5.36
C GLY A 37 3.03 -8.19 5.83
N ALA A 38 2.08 -8.63 5.01
CA ALA A 38 1.20 -9.75 5.31
C ALA A 38 1.98 -11.08 5.45
N ILE A 39 2.93 -11.35 4.54
CA ILE A 39 3.79 -12.55 4.61
C ILE A 39 4.63 -12.55 5.89
N MET A 40 5.25 -11.42 6.22
CA MET A 40 6.03 -11.29 7.46
C MET A 40 5.15 -11.34 8.70
N GLY A 41 3.95 -10.75 8.64
CA GLY A 41 2.96 -10.82 9.71
C GLY A 41 2.53 -12.24 10.04
N ALA A 42 2.40 -13.09 9.02
CA ALA A 42 2.06 -14.50 9.19
C ALA A 42 3.08 -15.28 10.04
N TRP A 43 4.33 -14.83 10.12
CA TRP A 43 5.35 -15.44 10.98
C TRP A 43 5.05 -15.28 12.48
N TYR A 44 4.27 -14.27 12.85
CA TYR A 44 3.85 -14.02 14.22
C TYR A 44 2.53 -14.72 14.59
N GLY A 45 1.91 -15.39 13.61
CA GLY A 45 0.67 -16.14 13.80
C GLY A 45 -0.59 -15.28 13.85
N PRO A 46 -1.71 -15.83 14.38
CA PRO A 46 -3.02 -15.18 14.34
C PRO A 46 -3.11 -13.81 15.04
N VAL A 47 -2.21 -13.49 15.94
CA VAL A 47 -2.13 -12.16 16.60
C VAL A 47 -2.00 -11.04 15.57
N ALA A 48 -1.32 -11.29 14.45
CA ALA A 48 -1.19 -10.33 13.38
C ALA A 48 -2.54 -9.87 12.80
N TYR A 49 -3.54 -10.76 12.73
CA TYR A 49 -4.87 -10.43 12.22
C TYR A 49 -5.60 -9.36 13.03
N LEU A 50 -5.45 -9.38 14.36
CA LEU A 50 -6.05 -8.34 15.20
C LEU A 50 -5.53 -6.96 14.81
N TRP A 51 -4.24 -6.85 14.63
CA TRP A 51 -3.61 -5.59 14.28
C TRP A 51 -3.88 -5.18 12.83
N ILE A 52 -3.92 -6.13 11.89
CA ILE A 52 -4.30 -5.84 10.50
C ILE A 52 -5.73 -5.32 10.44
N VAL A 53 -6.69 -6.02 11.05
CA VAL A 53 -8.10 -5.62 11.02
C VAL A 53 -8.30 -4.26 11.68
N PHE A 54 -7.84 -4.09 12.92
CA PHE A 54 -8.00 -2.81 13.63
C PHE A 54 -7.16 -1.70 13.01
N GLY A 55 -5.95 -1.99 12.56
CA GLY A 55 -5.08 -1.04 11.87
C GLY A 55 -5.70 -0.54 10.56
N CYS A 56 -6.24 -1.43 9.75
CA CYS A 56 -6.91 -1.03 8.49
C CYS A 56 -8.17 -0.20 8.75
N ILE A 57 -9.04 -0.63 9.69
CA ILE A 57 -10.32 0.05 9.95
C ILE A 57 -10.11 1.43 10.60
N PHE A 58 -9.33 1.49 11.68
CA PHE A 58 -9.25 2.69 12.52
C PHE A 58 -8.09 3.61 12.17
N ALA A 59 -7.03 3.09 11.59
CA ALA A 59 -5.87 3.90 11.22
C ALA A 59 -5.77 4.11 9.71
N GLY A 60 -5.51 3.06 8.93
CA GLY A 60 -5.26 3.17 7.49
C GLY A 60 -6.40 3.78 6.70
N ALA A 61 -7.62 3.23 6.86
CA ALA A 61 -8.79 3.72 6.12
C ALA A 61 -9.20 5.12 6.55
N VAL A 62 -9.07 5.46 7.83
CA VAL A 62 -9.34 6.83 8.32
C VAL A 62 -8.29 7.80 7.79
N HIS A 63 -7.01 7.42 7.82
CA HIS A 63 -5.92 8.22 7.26
C HIS A 63 -6.15 8.52 5.77
N ASP A 64 -6.42 7.51 4.96
CA ASP A 64 -6.62 7.67 3.52
C ASP A 64 -7.86 8.50 3.20
N TYR A 65 -8.94 8.26 3.94
CA TYR A 65 -10.16 9.05 3.79
C TYR A 65 -9.93 10.53 4.14
N LEU A 66 -9.29 10.81 5.26
CA LEU A 66 -9.03 12.19 5.69
C LEU A 66 -8.04 12.88 4.75
N SER A 67 -6.95 12.24 4.38
CA SER A 67 -5.96 12.82 3.47
C SER A 67 -6.55 13.12 2.09
N GLY A 68 -7.33 12.19 1.52
CA GLY A 68 -8.02 12.38 0.25
C GLY A 68 -9.10 13.46 0.30
N MET A 69 -9.94 13.46 1.34
CA MET A 69 -11.01 14.45 1.48
C MET A 69 -10.48 15.85 1.78
N LEU A 70 -9.47 15.98 2.64
CA LEU A 70 -8.83 17.26 2.92
C LEU A 70 -8.14 17.82 1.67
N SER A 71 -7.42 16.98 0.94
CA SER A 71 -6.82 17.36 -0.34
C SER A 71 -7.87 17.84 -1.34
N MET A 72 -8.97 17.11 -1.48
CA MET A 72 -10.07 17.48 -2.37
C MET A 72 -10.68 18.85 -2.02
N ARG A 73 -10.91 19.13 -0.74
CA ARG A 73 -11.46 20.40 -0.25
C ARG A 73 -10.49 21.56 -0.33
N HIS A 74 -9.19 21.29 -0.39
CA HIS A 74 -8.14 22.28 -0.54
C HIS A 74 -7.59 22.39 -1.97
N GLY A 75 -8.35 21.96 -2.95
CA GLY A 75 -8.01 22.14 -4.37
C GLY A 75 -7.00 21.11 -4.91
N GLY A 76 -6.90 19.92 -4.30
CA GLY A 76 -6.03 18.85 -4.75
C GLY A 76 -4.56 18.98 -4.32
N VAL A 77 -4.29 19.70 -3.22
CA VAL A 77 -2.92 19.87 -2.71
C VAL A 77 -2.40 18.62 -2.04
N GLY A 78 -1.07 18.45 -2.04
CA GLY A 78 -0.40 17.34 -1.38
C GLY A 78 -0.44 17.42 0.15
N LEU A 79 -0.07 16.31 0.80
CA LEU A 79 -0.06 16.23 2.26
C LEU A 79 0.87 17.28 2.92
N PRO A 80 2.09 17.56 2.42
CA PRO A 80 2.96 18.57 3.02
C PRO A 80 2.34 19.98 3.03
N GLU A 81 1.61 20.34 1.97
CA GLU A 81 0.91 21.62 1.89
C GLU A 81 -0.24 21.69 2.90
N LEU A 82 -0.99 20.59 3.07
CA LEU A 82 -2.04 20.50 4.09
C LEU A 82 -1.46 20.65 5.49
N VAL A 83 -0.37 19.95 5.79
CA VAL A 83 0.36 20.08 7.06
C VAL A 83 0.81 21.52 7.28
N GLY A 84 1.35 22.16 6.24
CA GLY A 84 1.77 23.56 6.31
C GLY A 84 0.64 24.51 6.66
N LYS A 85 -0.55 24.26 6.14
CA LYS A 85 -1.73 25.09 6.38
C LYS A 85 -2.24 25.00 7.82
N TYR A 86 -2.16 23.82 8.45
CA TYR A 86 -2.70 23.57 9.79
C TYR A 86 -1.64 23.66 10.90
N LEU A 87 -0.39 23.27 10.60
CA LEU A 87 0.69 23.15 11.60
C LEU A 87 1.88 24.10 11.35
N GLY A 88 1.78 24.95 10.33
CA GLY A 88 2.78 25.98 10.04
C GLY A 88 3.92 25.54 9.12
N ASN A 89 4.72 26.51 8.67
CA ASN A 89 5.73 26.32 7.63
C ASN A 89 6.91 25.44 8.05
N THR A 90 7.29 25.46 9.31
CA THR A 90 8.38 24.61 9.81
C THR A 90 8.01 23.14 9.67
N THR A 91 6.81 22.77 10.10
CA THR A 91 6.29 21.41 9.98
C THR A 91 6.11 20.99 8.52
N LYS A 92 5.69 21.92 7.64
CA LYS A 92 5.66 21.70 6.19
C LYS A 92 7.02 21.28 5.64
N ASN A 93 8.07 22.03 5.99
CA ASN A 93 9.42 21.76 5.48
C ASN A 93 9.95 20.41 5.97
N VAL A 94 9.74 20.08 7.25
CA VAL A 94 10.07 18.77 7.79
C VAL A 94 9.33 17.67 7.05
N MET A 95 8.01 17.85 6.82
CA MET A 95 7.19 16.87 6.10
C MET A 95 7.61 16.72 4.63
N LEU A 96 8.06 17.79 3.97
CA LEU A 96 8.60 17.75 2.61
C LEU A 96 9.87 16.89 2.54
N VAL A 97 10.83 17.15 3.42
CA VAL A 97 12.07 16.36 3.47
C VAL A 97 11.75 14.88 3.74
N PHE A 98 10.89 14.62 4.72
CA PHE A 98 10.45 13.27 5.04
C PHE A 98 9.76 12.58 3.85
N SER A 99 8.86 13.27 3.16
CA SER A 99 8.16 12.75 1.99
C SER A 99 9.11 12.43 0.84
N VAL A 100 10.12 13.26 0.58
CA VAL A 100 11.12 13.00 -0.45
C VAL A 100 11.95 11.76 -0.10
N LEU A 101 12.43 11.66 1.14
CA LEU A 101 13.18 10.48 1.60
C LEU A 101 12.32 9.21 1.48
N LEU A 102 11.07 9.28 1.93
CA LEU A 102 10.12 8.18 1.83
C LEU A 102 9.94 7.72 0.38
N LEU A 103 9.68 8.66 -0.54
CA LEU A 103 9.46 8.32 -1.96
C LEU A 103 10.71 7.72 -2.60
N VAL A 104 11.91 8.20 -2.26
CA VAL A 104 13.17 7.61 -2.74
C VAL A 104 13.31 6.17 -2.23
N MET A 105 13.07 5.95 -0.93
CA MET A 105 13.18 4.60 -0.34
C MET A 105 12.15 3.64 -0.92
N VAL A 106 10.92 4.10 -1.10
CA VAL A 106 9.85 3.34 -1.78
C VAL A 106 10.27 3.00 -3.22
N GLY A 107 10.82 3.96 -3.96
CA GLY A 107 11.34 3.73 -5.31
C GLY A 107 12.40 2.63 -5.36
N VAL A 108 13.32 2.62 -4.39
CA VAL A 108 14.31 1.54 -4.27
C VAL A 108 13.64 0.18 -4.06
N VAL A 109 12.66 0.09 -3.16
CA VAL A 109 11.92 -1.16 -2.90
C VAL A 109 11.21 -1.65 -4.17
N PHE A 110 10.55 -0.77 -4.91
CA PHE A 110 9.85 -1.11 -6.15
C PHE A 110 10.77 -1.53 -7.31
N VAL A 111 12.05 -1.15 -7.28
CA VAL A 111 13.05 -1.65 -8.24
C VAL A 111 13.66 -2.96 -7.75
N TYR A 112 14.02 -3.03 -6.49
CA TYR A 112 14.81 -4.13 -5.93
C TYR A 112 13.98 -5.40 -5.70
N SER A 113 12.76 -5.29 -5.20
CA SER A 113 11.92 -6.45 -4.90
C SER A 113 11.54 -7.26 -6.15
N PRO A 114 11.06 -6.66 -7.25
CA PRO A 114 10.83 -7.40 -8.49
C PRO A 114 12.11 -7.99 -9.06
N ALA A 115 13.25 -7.31 -8.93
CA ALA A 115 14.52 -7.82 -9.43
C ALA A 115 14.97 -9.10 -8.71
N ILE A 116 14.72 -9.20 -7.39
CA ILE A 116 14.98 -10.44 -6.63
C ILE A 116 14.09 -11.59 -7.11
N ILE A 117 12.80 -11.33 -7.31
CA ILE A 117 11.85 -12.35 -7.77
C ILE A 117 12.24 -12.86 -9.16
N LEU A 118 12.60 -11.95 -10.07
CA LEU A 118 12.99 -12.28 -11.43
C LEU A 118 14.35 -12.99 -11.51
N GLU A 119 15.29 -12.66 -10.62
CA GLU A 119 16.55 -13.40 -10.46
C GLU A 119 16.29 -14.87 -10.11
N GLY A 120 15.30 -15.15 -9.26
CA GLY A 120 14.91 -16.53 -8.92
C GLY A 120 14.32 -17.30 -10.09
N ILE A 121 13.87 -16.63 -11.14
CA ILE A 121 13.34 -17.27 -12.37
C ILE A 121 14.44 -17.42 -13.42
N TYR A 122 15.14 -16.34 -13.74
CA TYR A 122 16.17 -16.31 -14.78
C TYR A 122 17.10 -15.09 -14.69
N GLY A 123 18.38 -15.29 -14.91
CA GLY A 123 19.37 -14.23 -15.09
C GLY A 123 19.97 -13.69 -13.78
N SER A 124 20.66 -12.57 -13.86
CA SER A 124 21.28 -11.92 -12.71
C SER A 124 20.46 -10.72 -12.25
N ARG A 125 20.45 -10.47 -10.94
CA ARG A 125 19.75 -9.34 -10.29
C ARG A 125 20.10 -7.99 -10.94
N MET A 126 21.36 -7.79 -11.28
CA MET A 126 21.82 -6.52 -11.85
C MET A 126 21.15 -6.20 -13.19
N TRP A 127 20.99 -7.19 -14.06
CA TRP A 127 20.28 -7.02 -15.31
C TRP A 127 18.83 -6.59 -15.12
N TRP A 128 18.15 -7.21 -14.16
CA TRP A 128 16.76 -6.88 -13.84
C TRP A 128 16.62 -5.50 -13.22
N ILE A 129 17.54 -5.10 -12.32
CA ILE A 129 17.56 -3.74 -11.77
C ILE A 129 17.67 -2.70 -12.89
N VAL A 130 18.62 -2.89 -13.82
CA VAL A 130 18.81 -1.96 -14.94
C VAL A 130 17.58 -1.94 -15.85
N ALA A 131 17.03 -3.09 -16.19
CA ALA A 131 15.84 -3.19 -17.05
C ALA A 131 14.62 -2.50 -16.42
N ILE A 132 14.35 -2.73 -15.13
CA ILE A 132 13.25 -2.11 -14.39
C ILE A 132 13.47 -0.59 -14.28
N PHE A 133 14.69 -0.15 -14.03
CA PHE A 133 15.01 1.27 -13.93
C PHE A 133 14.79 1.98 -15.26
N ILE A 134 15.22 1.40 -16.37
CA ILE A 134 14.97 1.92 -17.74
C ILE A 134 13.46 1.97 -18.00
N TYR A 135 12.73 0.90 -17.63
CA TYR A 135 11.27 0.88 -17.77
C TYR A 135 10.62 2.05 -17.01
N TYR A 136 11.06 2.36 -15.79
CA TYR A 136 10.51 3.48 -15.04
C TYR A 136 10.83 4.83 -15.66
N ILE A 137 12.04 5.03 -16.20
CA ILE A 137 12.37 6.26 -16.92
C ILE A 137 11.43 6.43 -18.11
N ILE A 138 11.24 5.37 -18.91
CA ILE A 138 10.33 5.41 -20.05
C ILE A 138 8.88 5.67 -19.59
N ALA A 139 8.44 4.99 -18.54
CA ALA A 139 7.09 5.14 -18.01
C ALA A 139 6.79 6.56 -17.51
N THR A 140 7.77 7.25 -16.92
CA THR A 140 7.59 8.65 -16.49
C THR A 140 7.45 9.63 -17.64
N MET A 141 7.92 9.29 -18.83
CA MET A 141 7.79 10.14 -20.03
C MET A 141 6.45 9.95 -20.77
N LEU A 142 5.70 8.92 -20.42
CA LEU A 142 4.44 8.59 -21.10
C LEU A 142 3.26 9.25 -20.41
N PRO A 143 2.25 9.74 -21.16
CA PRO A 143 1.06 10.34 -20.57
C PRO A 143 0.28 9.32 -19.73
N ILE A 144 0.06 9.67 -18.48
CA ILE A 144 -0.58 8.81 -17.46
C ILE A 144 -1.92 8.24 -17.95
N ASP A 145 -2.72 9.02 -18.65
CA ASP A 145 -4.08 8.64 -19.06
C ASP A 145 -4.16 7.47 -20.02
N LYS A 146 -3.22 7.38 -20.95
CA LYS A 146 -3.28 6.37 -22.01
C LYS A 146 -2.87 4.98 -21.54
N ILE A 147 -1.97 4.91 -20.59
CA ILE A 147 -1.41 3.65 -20.10
C ILE A 147 -2.09 3.24 -18.80
N ILE A 148 -2.06 4.10 -17.79
CA ILE A 148 -2.63 3.82 -16.47
C ILE A 148 -4.14 3.55 -16.60
N GLY A 149 -4.87 4.39 -17.30
CA GLY A 149 -6.31 4.24 -17.45
C GLY A 149 -6.76 2.95 -18.16
N LYS A 150 -5.90 2.29 -18.95
CA LYS A 150 -6.23 1.04 -19.66
C LYS A 150 -5.63 -0.21 -19.00
N ILE A 151 -4.41 -0.12 -18.51
CA ILE A 151 -3.64 -1.27 -18.03
C ILE A 151 -3.92 -1.53 -16.54
N TYR A 152 -4.10 -0.49 -15.72
CA TYR A 152 -4.32 -0.63 -14.28
C TYR A 152 -5.56 -1.48 -13.91
N PRO A 153 -6.72 -1.34 -14.57
CA PRO A 153 -7.84 -2.23 -14.28
C PRO A 153 -7.53 -3.71 -14.50
N LEU A 154 -6.69 -4.04 -15.50
CA LEU A 154 -6.27 -5.41 -15.76
C LEU A 154 -5.38 -5.94 -14.62
N PHE A 155 -4.43 -5.14 -14.15
CA PHE A 155 -3.59 -5.52 -13.02
C PHE A 155 -4.37 -5.62 -11.71
N ALA A 156 -5.31 -4.71 -11.46
CA ALA A 156 -6.18 -4.79 -10.29
C ALA A 156 -7.04 -6.06 -10.30
N PHE A 157 -7.58 -6.42 -11.47
CA PHE A 157 -8.32 -7.68 -11.62
C PHE A 157 -7.42 -8.90 -11.41
N SER A 158 -6.20 -8.89 -11.94
CA SER A 158 -5.20 -9.96 -11.75
C SER A 158 -4.85 -10.13 -10.26
N LEU A 159 -4.67 -9.03 -9.53
CA LEU A 159 -4.39 -9.05 -8.09
C LEU A 159 -5.57 -9.63 -7.29
N LEU A 160 -6.79 -9.19 -7.59
CA LEU A 160 -8.00 -9.73 -6.96
C LEU A 160 -8.18 -11.21 -7.26
N PHE A 161 -7.93 -11.62 -8.52
CA PHE A 161 -7.98 -13.03 -8.90
C PHE A 161 -6.96 -13.87 -8.11
N MET A 162 -5.74 -13.37 -7.95
CA MET A 162 -4.70 -14.01 -7.13
C MET A 162 -5.15 -14.14 -5.67
N ALA A 163 -5.69 -13.07 -5.08
CA ALA A 163 -6.19 -13.09 -3.71
C ALA A 163 -7.33 -14.12 -3.54
N PHE A 164 -8.28 -14.17 -4.48
CA PHE A 164 -9.35 -15.16 -4.48
C PHE A 164 -8.83 -16.60 -4.63
N ALA A 165 -7.85 -16.82 -5.51
CA ALA A 165 -7.25 -18.14 -5.70
C ALA A 165 -6.53 -18.62 -4.43
N LEU A 166 -5.82 -17.73 -3.74
CA LEU A 166 -5.18 -18.02 -2.46
C LEU A 166 -6.22 -18.32 -1.37
N LEU A 167 -7.29 -17.54 -1.29
CA LEU A 167 -8.39 -17.77 -0.36
C LEU A 167 -9.06 -19.13 -0.57
N ILE A 168 -9.36 -19.48 -1.83
CA ILE A 168 -9.91 -20.80 -2.18
C ILE A 168 -8.91 -21.91 -1.82
N GLY A 169 -7.63 -21.74 -2.14
CA GLY A 169 -6.57 -22.68 -1.79
C GLY A 169 -6.46 -22.90 -0.28
N PHE A 170 -6.61 -21.85 0.50
CA PHE A 170 -6.64 -21.90 1.95
C PHE A 170 -7.82 -22.75 2.46
N PHE A 171 -9.03 -22.52 1.96
CA PHE A 171 -10.21 -23.31 2.35
C PHE A 171 -10.16 -24.77 1.88
N VAL A 172 -9.52 -25.03 0.75
CA VAL A 172 -9.35 -26.40 0.24
C VAL A 172 -8.33 -27.19 1.07
N LYS A 173 -7.23 -26.55 1.46
CA LYS A 173 -6.15 -27.21 2.23
C LYS A 173 -6.41 -27.23 3.73
N LEU A 174 -7.24 -26.32 4.25
CA LEU A 174 -7.56 -26.16 5.68
C LEU A 174 -6.32 -26.35 6.57
N PRO A 175 -5.30 -25.48 6.44
CA PRO A 175 -4.11 -25.60 7.30
C PRO A 175 -4.50 -25.42 8.76
N ASP A 176 -3.82 -26.11 9.66
CA ASP A 176 -4.01 -25.92 11.10
C ASP A 176 -3.59 -24.51 11.49
N ILE A 177 -4.56 -23.74 11.96
CA ILE A 177 -4.33 -22.40 12.49
C ILE A 177 -4.38 -22.49 14.01
N PRO A 178 -3.33 -22.09 14.74
CA PRO A 178 -3.36 -22.10 16.19
C PRO A 178 -4.41 -21.14 16.74
N GLU A 179 -4.89 -21.45 17.95
CA GLU A 179 -5.85 -20.61 18.65
C GLU A 179 -5.24 -19.23 18.93
N LEU A 180 -6.04 -18.18 18.68
CA LEU A 180 -5.62 -16.80 18.90
C LEU A 180 -5.13 -16.54 20.34
N TRP A 181 -5.82 -17.14 21.29
CA TRP A 181 -5.52 -16.92 22.72
C TRP A 181 -4.22 -17.56 23.17
N SER A 182 -3.91 -18.77 22.69
CA SER A 182 -2.62 -19.41 22.94
C SER A 182 -1.47 -18.64 22.29
N ASN A 183 -1.67 -18.17 21.07
CA ASN A 183 -0.69 -17.36 20.35
C ASN A 183 -0.46 -15.99 21.02
N LEU A 184 -1.50 -15.39 21.61
CA LEU A 184 -1.39 -14.12 22.33
C LEU A 184 -0.59 -14.26 23.63
N SER A 185 -0.73 -15.41 24.37
CA SER A 185 -0.05 -15.64 25.63
C SER A 185 1.43 -16.00 25.44
N ASP A 186 1.74 -16.88 24.52
CA ASP A 186 3.08 -17.44 24.38
C ASP A 186 3.90 -16.81 23.27
N CYS A 187 3.26 -16.16 22.28
CA CYS A 187 3.87 -15.62 21.07
C CYS A 187 4.76 -16.64 20.33
N ASN A 188 4.57 -17.91 20.64
CA ASN A 188 5.38 -19.06 20.26
C ASN A 188 4.72 -19.83 19.13
N TYR A 189 4.14 -19.12 18.16
CA TYR A 189 3.55 -19.79 16.99
C TYR A 189 4.59 -20.63 16.23
N ASN A 190 5.86 -20.41 16.43
CA ASN A 190 6.89 -20.86 15.51
C ASN A 190 7.78 -22.01 16.01
N ASP A 191 7.29 -22.91 16.81
CA ASP A 191 7.96 -24.22 16.98
C ASP A 191 8.05 -24.99 15.65
N ASN A 192 7.22 -24.65 14.66
CA ASN A 192 7.21 -25.23 13.30
C ASN A 192 8.05 -24.45 12.28
N THR A 193 8.80 -23.45 12.67
CA THR A 193 9.73 -22.76 11.78
C THR A 193 11.08 -23.47 11.66
N ALA A 194 11.10 -24.78 11.74
CA ALA A 194 12.30 -25.57 11.47
C ALA A 194 12.94 -25.26 10.11
N TRP A 195 12.15 -24.80 9.14
CA TRP A 195 12.64 -24.32 7.85
C TRP A 195 13.36 -22.96 7.90
N LEU A 196 13.19 -22.20 8.98
CA LEU A 196 13.88 -20.90 9.19
C LEU A 196 15.10 -21.01 10.12
N GLY A 197 15.36 -22.18 10.70
CA GLY A 197 16.55 -22.44 11.51
C GLY A 197 16.57 -21.77 12.92
N THR A 198 15.68 -22.00 13.87
CA THR A 198 14.93 -20.94 14.44
C THR A 198 14.66 -20.87 15.92
N ASP A 199 15.46 -21.42 16.77
CA ASP A 199 15.44 -21.04 18.20
C ASP A 199 15.75 -19.53 18.40
N SER A 200 16.14 -18.85 17.33
CA SER A 200 16.55 -17.46 17.37
C SER A 200 15.63 -16.49 16.62
N PHE A 201 14.48 -16.94 16.01
CA PHE A 201 13.61 -16.03 15.28
C PHE A 201 13.01 -14.96 16.19
N MET A 202 12.37 -15.35 17.29
CA MET A 202 11.74 -14.40 18.22
C MET A 202 12.78 -13.57 19.00
N THR A 203 13.97 -14.09 19.24
CA THR A 203 15.06 -13.32 19.84
C THR A 203 15.62 -12.26 18.88
N LYS A 204 15.68 -12.58 17.59
CA LYS A 204 16.12 -11.63 16.56
C LYS A 204 15.02 -10.71 16.08
N ASN A 205 13.77 -11.17 16.12
CA ASN A 205 12.61 -10.45 15.63
C ASN A 205 11.52 -10.40 16.72
N PRO A 206 11.72 -9.65 17.80
CA PRO A 206 10.74 -9.53 18.88
C PRO A 206 9.44 -8.91 18.34
N ILE A 207 8.31 -9.22 18.97
CA ILE A 207 7.01 -8.67 18.63
C ILE A 207 7.09 -7.15 18.53
N PHE A 208 7.68 -6.50 19.52
CA PHE A 208 7.98 -5.08 19.44
C PHE A 208 9.49 -4.89 19.19
N PRO A 209 9.93 -4.20 18.11
CA PRO A 209 9.09 -3.46 17.15
C PRO A 209 8.71 -4.25 15.88
N CYS A 210 9.20 -5.47 15.67
CA CYS A 210 9.20 -6.10 14.36
C CYS A 210 7.80 -6.40 13.81
N LEU A 211 6.88 -6.93 14.62
CA LEU A 211 5.48 -7.12 14.21
C LEU A 211 4.83 -5.78 13.85
N PHE A 212 5.08 -4.73 14.62
CA PHE A 212 4.52 -3.41 14.35
C PHE A 212 5.07 -2.78 13.07
N ILE A 213 6.31 -3.10 12.69
CA ILE A 213 6.86 -2.68 11.38
C ILE A 213 6.10 -3.37 10.25
N THR A 214 5.78 -4.66 10.38
CA THR A 214 5.01 -5.38 9.37
C THR A 214 3.60 -4.84 9.22
N ILE A 215 2.95 -4.49 10.35
CA ILE A 215 1.63 -3.86 10.36
C ILE A 215 1.68 -2.47 9.73
N ALA A 216 2.70 -1.68 10.03
CA ALA A 216 2.88 -0.36 9.43
C ALA A 216 3.08 -0.46 7.91
N CYS A 217 3.75 -1.49 7.42
CA CYS A 217 3.89 -1.75 5.99
C CYS A 217 2.55 -2.14 5.33
N GLY A 218 1.70 -2.90 6.01
CA GLY A 218 0.42 -3.39 5.49
C GLY A 218 -0.73 -2.43 5.70
N ALA A 219 -0.94 -1.96 6.93
CA ALA A 219 -2.14 -1.20 7.31
C ALA A 219 -1.97 0.32 7.19
N ILE A 220 -0.76 0.87 7.27
CA ILE A 220 -0.50 2.32 7.30
C ILE A 220 0.77 2.63 6.50
N SER A 221 0.84 2.21 5.26
CA SER A 221 2.00 2.51 4.42
C SER A 221 2.11 4.03 4.16
N GLY A 222 3.30 4.59 4.33
CA GLY A 222 3.54 6.02 4.04
C GLY A 222 3.29 6.41 2.58
N PHE A 223 3.23 5.44 1.67
CA PHE A 223 2.86 5.66 0.28
C PHE A 223 1.40 6.11 0.14
N HIS A 224 0.50 5.67 1.00
CA HIS A 224 -0.91 6.09 1.03
C HIS A 224 -1.05 7.62 1.20
N ALA A 225 -0.20 8.23 2.00
CA ALA A 225 -0.22 9.67 2.25
C ALA A 225 0.03 10.51 0.98
N THR A 226 0.80 10.00 0.03
CA THR A 226 1.08 10.67 -1.25
C THR A 226 0.06 10.31 -2.31
N GLN A 227 -0.45 9.08 -2.29
CA GLN A 227 -1.36 8.56 -3.31
C GLN A 227 -2.79 9.11 -3.18
N SER A 228 -3.34 9.17 -1.97
CA SER A 228 -4.71 9.65 -1.75
C SER A 228 -4.93 11.10 -2.22
N PRO A 229 -4.02 12.06 -2.00
CA PRO A 229 -4.11 13.39 -2.61
C PRO A 229 -4.05 13.40 -4.14
N LEU A 230 -3.28 12.52 -4.77
CA LEU A 230 -3.25 12.42 -6.23
C LEU A 230 -4.60 11.96 -6.78
N MET A 231 -5.20 10.95 -6.17
CA MET A 231 -6.53 10.48 -6.58
C MET A 231 -7.63 11.50 -6.31
N ALA A 232 -7.49 12.36 -5.30
CA ALA A 232 -8.42 13.45 -5.03
C ALA A 232 -8.58 14.43 -6.20
N ARG A 233 -7.56 14.53 -7.07
CA ARG A 233 -7.58 15.34 -8.30
C ARG A 233 -8.39 14.71 -9.43
N CYS A 234 -8.86 13.47 -9.26
CA CYS A 234 -9.60 12.72 -10.27
C CYS A 234 -11.08 12.51 -9.91
N VAL A 235 -11.45 12.77 -8.66
CA VAL A 235 -12.79 12.48 -8.13
C VAL A 235 -13.82 13.52 -8.58
N LYS A 236 -14.90 13.06 -9.24
CA LYS A 236 -15.96 13.93 -9.75
C LYS A 236 -16.86 14.52 -8.65
N HIS A 237 -17.18 13.75 -7.63
CA HIS A 237 -18.10 14.17 -6.55
C HIS A 237 -17.55 13.77 -5.18
N GLU A 238 -17.65 14.64 -4.17
CA GLU A 238 -17.20 14.36 -2.80
C GLU A 238 -17.82 13.09 -2.19
N LYS A 239 -19.06 12.77 -2.56
CA LYS A 239 -19.74 11.54 -2.08
C LYS A 239 -19.00 10.25 -2.45
N MET A 240 -18.17 10.29 -3.48
CA MET A 240 -17.34 9.15 -3.90
C MET A 240 -16.06 9.00 -3.07
N GLY A 241 -15.72 9.99 -2.25
CA GLY A 241 -14.51 9.92 -1.43
C GLY A 241 -14.49 8.74 -0.45
N ARG A 242 -15.64 8.45 0.20
CA ARG A 242 -15.73 7.33 1.14
C ARG A 242 -15.50 5.96 0.46
N PRO A 243 -16.22 5.56 -0.59
CA PRO A 243 -15.95 4.29 -1.25
C PRO A 243 -14.57 4.22 -1.89
N ILE A 244 -14.01 5.32 -2.40
CA ILE A 244 -12.70 5.34 -3.05
C ILE A 244 -11.57 5.23 -2.02
N PHE A 245 -11.51 6.12 -1.03
CA PHE A 245 -10.37 6.17 -0.11
C PHE A 245 -10.52 5.16 1.03
N TYR A 246 -11.63 5.22 1.75
CA TYR A 246 -11.89 4.30 2.85
C TYR A 246 -12.14 2.87 2.35
N GLY A 247 -12.96 2.72 1.30
CA GLY A 247 -13.32 1.41 0.75
C GLY A 247 -12.14 0.67 0.13
N ALA A 248 -11.24 1.37 -0.60
CA ALA A 248 -10.06 0.74 -1.17
C ALA A 248 -9.12 0.19 -0.08
N MET A 249 -8.93 0.94 1.01
CA MET A 249 -8.09 0.51 2.13
C MET A 249 -8.67 -0.71 2.86
N ILE A 250 -10.01 -0.75 3.05
CA ILE A 250 -10.65 -1.94 3.63
C ILE A 250 -10.49 -3.15 2.69
N THR A 251 -10.63 -2.96 1.38
CA THR A 251 -10.48 -4.04 0.40
C THR A 251 -9.04 -4.57 0.36
N GLU A 252 -8.05 -3.72 0.61
CA GLU A 252 -6.66 -4.12 0.72
C GLU A 252 -6.41 -4.97 1.97
N GLY A 253 -7.02 -4.59 3.10
CA GLY A 253 -6.81 -5.26 4.38
C GLY A 253 -7.53 -6.61 4.52
N VAL A 254 -8.38 -6.99 3.56
CA VAL A 254 -9.07 -8.29 3.50
C VAL A 254 -8.23 -9.31 2.75
#